data_4029095f66455802f2e82ca467de17cc
#
_entry.id   4029095f66455802f2e82ca467de17cc
#
_cell.length_a   1.000
_cell.length_b   1.000
_cell.length_c   1.000
_cell.angle_alpha   90.00
_cell.angle_beta   90.00
_cell.angle_gamma   90.00
#
_symmetry.space_group_name_H-M   'P 1'
#
loop_
_entity.id
_entity.type
_entity.pdbx_description
1 polymer ?
#
loop_
_entity_poly.entity_id
_entity_poly.type
_entity_poly.pdbx_seq_one_letter_code
_entity_poly.pdbx_strand_id
1 'polypeptide(L)'
;MLETLAADPEWLAAKVVLLYADMPDEVPMWPVIERWKTEKTLLLPAIRQGELLVCPYRGREDLRAGVFGLLEPTASPYPALESIDLALIPGVAFDRNGGRLGHGKAYYDRFLAQSSLQQLRRVGVCFDFQVVPAVPVEAHDVLLHRLIVV
;
A
#
# COMPACT_ATOMS: atom_id res chain seq x y z
N MET A 1 -14.82 -1.80 -4.56
CA MET A 1 -13.41 -2.25 -4.37
C MET A 1 -13.26 -3.76 -4.37
N LEU A 2 -14.02 -4.48 -3.58
CA LEU A 2 -13.91 -5.94 -3.55
C LEU A 2 -14.19 -6.58 -4.90
N GLU A 3 -15.24 -6.12 -5.59
CA GLU A 3 -15.58 -6.63 -6.91
C GLU A 3 -14.50 -6.33 -7.94
N THR A 4 -13.91 -5.14 -7.87
CA THR A 4 -12.82 -4.74 -8.77
C THR A 4 -11.62 -5.66 -8.61
N LEU A 5 -11.21 -5.93 -7.37
CA LEU A 5 -10.08 -6.83 -7.09
C LEU A 5 -10.40 -8.28 -7.47
N ALA A 6 -11.61 -8.74 -7.19
CA ALA A 6 -12.02 -10.10 -7.54
C ALA A 6 -12.01 -10.36 -9.04
N ALA A 7 -12.04 -9.32 -9.87
CA ALA A 7 -11.95 -9.40 -11.31
C ALA A 7 -10.58 -8.99 -11.87
N ASP A 8 -9.63 -8.66 -11.03
CA ASP A 8 -8.32 -8.18 -11.46
C ASP A 8 -7.32 -9.34 -11.53
N PRO A 9 -6.84 -9.71 -12.73
CA PRO A 9 -5.96 -10.87 -12.86
C PRO A 9 -4.63 -10.72 -12.12
N GLU A 10 -4.07 -9.53 -12.08
CA GLU A 10 -2.80 -9.28 -11.39
C GLU A 10 -2.98 -9.46 -9.87
N TRP A 11 -4.08 -8.93 -9.33
CA TRP A 11 -4.41 -9.13 -7.92
C TRP A 11 -4.62 -10.60 -7.60
N LEU A 12 -5.40 -11.30 -8.42
CA LEU A 12 -5.70 -12.71 -8.17
C LEU A 12 -4.46 -13.59 -8.20
N ALA A 13 -3.51 -13.28 -9.07
CA ALA A 13 -2.26 -14.03 -9.17
C ALA A 13 -1.26 -13.72 -8.05
N ALA A 14 -1.35 -12.55 -7.41
CA ALA A 14 -0.41 -12.13 -6.38
C ALA A 14 -0.59 -12.96 -5.11
N LYS A 15 0.51 -13.42 -4.53
CA LYS A 15 0.49 -14.24 -3.31
C LYS A 15 0.87 -13.45 -2.08
N VAL A 16 1.86 -12.59 -2.19
CA VAL A 16 2.33 -11.71 -1.10
C VAL A 16 2.03 -10.29 -1.51
N VAL A 17 1.17 -9.62 -0.75
CA VAL A 17 0.70 -8.28 -1.09
C VAL A 17 0.85 -7.32 0.08
N LEU A 18 1.25 -6.09 -0.24
CA LEU A 18 1.28 -5.00 0.72
C LEU A 18 -0.02 -4.21 0.58
N LEU A 19 -0.72 -4.06 1.70
CA LEU A 19 -1.92 -3.26 1.80
C LEU A 19 -1.65 -2.09 2.75
N TYR A 20 -2.68 -1.33 3.07
CA TYR A 20 -2.56 -0.21 4.02
C TYR A 20 -3.72 -0.22 5.00
N ALA A 21 -3.50 0.33 6.19
CA ALA A 21 -4.57 0.63 7.14
C ALA A 21 -5.06 2.04 6.79
N ASP A 22 -6.32 2.15 6.41
CA ASP A 22 -6.83 3.37 5.79
C ASP A 22 -7.08 4.49 6.79
N MET A 23 -6.78 5.71 6.35
CA MET A 23 -7.24 6.94 6.99
C MET A 23 -8.69 7.21 6.59
N PRO A 24 -9.43 8.08 7.34
CA PRO A 24 -10.85 8.30 7.08
C PRO A 24 -11.19 8.75 5.66
N ASP A 25 -10.28 9.46 5.00
CA ASP A 25 -10.50 9.99 3.64
C ASP A 25 -9.93 9.10 2.54
N GLU A 26 -9.38 7.95 2.90
CA GLU A 26 -8.83 6.98 1.94
C GLU A 26 -9.86 5.90 1.60
N VAL A 27 -9.63 5.20 0.49
CA VAL A 27 -10.47 4.05 0.14
C VAL A 27 -10.33 2.98 1.22
N PRO A 28 -11.44 2.51 1.81
CA PRO A 28 -11.39 1.52 2.87
C PRO A 28 -10.70 0.24 2.44
N MET A 29 -9.75 -0.23 3.23
CA MET A 29 -8.96 -1.43 2.93
C MET A 29 -9.30 -2.61 3.84
N TRP A 30 -9.91 -2.38 5.01
CA TRP A 30 -10.24 -3.46 5.92
C TRP A 30 -11.15 -4.52 5.31
N PRO A 31 -12.14 -4.18 4.47
CA PRO A 31 -12.91 -5.23 3.78
C PRO A 31 -12.05 -6.12 2.89
N VAL A 32 -11.02 -5.56 2.24
CA VAL A 32 -10.08 -6.31 1.42
C VAL A 32 -9.24 -7.24 2.29
N ILE A 33 -8.73 -6.73 3.40
CA ILE A 33 -7.95 -7.52 4.36
C ILE A 33 -8.76 -8.72 4.85
N GLU A 34 -9.99 -8.49 5.30
CA GLU A 34 -10.85 -9.56 5.81
C GLU A 34 -11.19 -10.59 4.72
N ARG A 35 -11.37 -10.16 3.48
CA ARG A 35 -11.73 -11.07 2.38
C ARG A 35 -10.57 -11.99 1.99
N TRP A 36 -9.33 -11.50 1.99
CA TRP A 36 -8.21 -12.26 1.44
C TRP A 36 -7.18 -12.73 2.47
N LYS A 37 -7.39 -12.48 3.75
CA LYS A 37 -6.41 -12.81 4.80
C LYS A 37 -6.02 -14.30 4.88
N THR A 38 -6.88 -15.21 4.44
CA THR A 38 -6.60 -16.63 4.45
C THR A 38 -6.04 -17.15 3.13
N GLU A 39 -6.18 -16.37 2.05
CA GLU A 39 -5.76 -16.78 0.71
C GLU A 39 -4.41 -16.21 0.31
N LYS A 40 -4.01 -15.11 0.91
CA LYS A 40 -2.77 -14.40 0.58
C LYS A 40 -1.99 -14.09 1.85
N THR A 41 -0.68 -13.92 1.69
CA THR A 41 0.14 -13.31 2.74
C THR A 41 -0.05 -11.80 2.65
N LEU A 42 -0.71 -11.23 3.65
CA LEU A 42 -0.98 -9.80 3.70
C LEU A 42 0.05 -9.11 4.58
N LEU A 43 0.61 -8.02 4.08
CA LEU A 43 1.54 -7.17 4.81
C LEU A 43 0.92 -5.80 5.01
N LEU A 44 1.15 -5.21 6.17
CA LEU A 44 0.72 -3.85 6.49
C LEU A 44 1.93 -3.03 6.93
N PRO A 45 1.92 -1.71 6.66
CA PRO A 45 3.01 -0.86 7.08
C PRO A 45 2.99 -0.62 8.58
N ALA A 46 4.19 -0.46 9.14
CA ALA A 46 4.41 -0.01 10.50
C ALA A 46 5.53 1.03 10.47
N ILE A 47 5.36 2.14 11.19
CA ILE A 47 6.38 3.16 11.29
C ILE A 47 7.18 2.91 12.54
N ARG A 48 8.45 2.58 12.38
CA ARG A 48 9.37 2.32 13.50
C ARG A 48 10.66 3.09 13.29
N GLN A 49 11.01 3.90 14.28
CA GLN A 49 12.22 4.72 14.23
C GLN A 49 12.27 5.62 12.98
N GLY A 50 11.11 6.18 12.59
CA GLY A 50 11.02 7.11 11.47
C GLY A 50 11.04 6.47 10.10
N GLU A 51 10.96 5.13 10.01
CA GLU A 51 10.96 4.42 8.74
C GLU A 51 9.72 3.55 8.59
N LEU A 52 9.26 3.41 7.35
CA LEU A 52 8.19 2.50 7.01
C LEU A 52 8.75 1.10 6.82
N LEU A 53 8.27 0.18 7.65
CA LEU A 53 8.55 -1.25 7.54
C LEU A 53 7.25 -1.96 7.17
N VAL A 54 7.34 -3.15 6.60
CA VAL A 54 6.15 -3.94 6.26
C VAL A 54 6.18 -5.23 7.06
N CYS A 55 5.06 -5.52 7.72
CA CYS A 55 4.97 -6.59 8.67
C CYS A 55 3.76 -7.47 8.37
N PRO A 56 3.87 -8.79 8.57
CA PRO A 56 2.74 -9.69 8.32
C PRO A 56 1.53 -9.33 9.19
N TYR A 57 0.36 -9.35 8.57
CA TYR A 57 -0.91 -9.23 9.27
C TYR A 57 -1.31 -10.63 9.78
N ARG A 58 -1.48 -10.77 11.08
CA ARG A 58 -1.80 -12.04 11.73
C ARG A 58 -3.14 -12.03 12.46
N GLY A 59 -3.94 -10.99 12.24
CA GLY A 59 -5.22 -10.84 12.90
C GLY A 59 -5.32 -9.54 13.67
N ARG A 60 -6.55 -9.17 14.02
CA ARG A 60 -6.79 -7.89 14.70
C ARG A 60 -6.19 -7.83 16.10
N GLU A 61 -6.05 -8.98 16.76
CA GLU A 61 -5.48 -9.05 18.10
C GLU A 61 -3.98 -8.72 18.12
N ASP A 62 -3.31 -8.79 16.97
CA ASP A 62 -1.89 -8.46 16.86
C ASP A 62 -1.65 -7.04 16.36
N LEU A 63 -2.68 -6.20 16.33
CA LEU A 63 -2.56 -4.82 15.92
C LEU A 63 -2.45 -3.90 17.13
N ARG A 64 -1.75 -2.77 16.93
CA ARG A 64 -1.67 -1.69 17.91
C ARG A 64 -1.75 -0.35 17.21
N ALA A 65 -2.15 0.69 17.94
CA ALA A 65 -2.15 2.04 17.40
C ALA A 65 -0.71 2.53 17.23
N GLY A 66 -0.40 2.98 16.03
CA GLY A 66 0.90 3.52 15.68
C GLY A 66 0.85 5.02 15.44
N VAL A 67 1.79 5.49 14.62
CA VAL A 67 1.85 6.89 14.18
C VAL A 67 0.54 7.26 13.48
N PHE A 68 0.04 8.46 13.75
CA PHE A 68 -1.26 8.96 13.23
C PHE A 68 -2.47 8.17 13.71
N GLY A 69 -2.34 7.33 14.74
CA GLY A 69 -3.42 6.52 15.24
C GLY A 69 -3.81 5.35 14.34
N LEU A 70 -3.05 5.09 13.28
CA LEU A 70 -3.30 3.97 12.39
C LEU A 70 -2.92 2.66 13.06
N LEU A 71 -3.68 1.60 12.76
CA LEU A 71 -3.38 0.28 13.29
C LEU A 71 -2.19 -0.33 12.55
N GLU A 72 -1.25 -0.87 13.32
CA GLU A 72 -0.03 -1.48 12.79
C GLU A 72 0.15 -2.88 13.34
N PRO A 73 0.67 -3.81 12.53
CA PRO A 73 1.04 -5.14 13.05
C PRO A 73 2.14 -5.03 14.09
N THR A 74 2.09 -5.91 15.10
CA THR A 74 3.14 -6.04 16.09
C THR A 74 4.22 -7.04 15.69
N ALA A 75 3.98 -7.82 14.64
CA ALA A 75 4.93 -8.79 14.13
C ALA A 75 6.23 -8.15 13.68
N SER A 76 7.30 -8.94 13.61
CA SER A 76 8.58 -8.50 13.07
C SER A 76 8.46 -8.19 11.58
N PRO A 77 9.32 -7.31 11.02
CA PRO A 77 9.28 -7.01 9.59
C PRO A 77 9.42 -8.27 8.72
N TYR A 78 8.70 -8.25 7.60
CA TYR A 78 8.77 -9.32 6.62
C TYR A 78 10.16 -9.32 5.96
N PRO A 79 10.92 -10.43 6.02
CA PRO A 79 12.32 -10.40 5.60
C PRO A 79 12.53 -10.49 4.08
N ALA A 80 11.60 -11.13 3.37
CA ALA A 80 11.77 -11.43 1.95
C ALA A 80 11.09 -10.37 1.08
N LEU A 81 11.59 -9.12 1.12
CA LEU A 81 10.98 -8.00 0.39
C LEU A 81 10.88 -8.27 -1.11
N GLU A 82 11.85 -8.96 -1.68
CA GLU A 82 11.87 -9.32 -3.10
C GLU A 82 10.75 -10.28 -3.50
N SER A 83 10.10 -10.92 -2.53
CA SER A 83 8.99 -11.84 -2.82
C SER A 83 7.62 -11.15 -2.80
N ILE A 84 7.57 -9.85 -2.47
CA ILE A 84 6.31 -9.11 -2.49
C ILE A 84 5.90 -8.89 -3.94
N ASP A 85 4.73 -9.39 -4.28
CA ASP A 85 4.26 -9.37 -5.68
C ASP A 85 3.63 -8.03 -6.05
N LEU A 86 2.87 -7.43 -5.16
CA LEU A 86 2.04 -6.28 -5.47
C LEU A 86 1.81 -5.44 -4.23
N ALA A 87 1.76 -4.13 -4.39
CA ALA A 87 1.41 -3.20 -3.34
C ALA A 87 0.23 -2.34 -3.77
N LEU A 88 -0.77 -2.24 -2.91
CA LEU A 88 -1.84 -1.25 -3.03
C LEU A 88 -1.43 -0.05 -2.19
N ILE A 89 -1.31 1.11 -2.83
CA ILE A 89 -0.67 2.28 -2.22
C ILE A 89 -1.68 3.41 -2.08
N PRO A 90 -1.82 3.98 -0.86
CA PRO A 90 -2.71 5.10 -0.62
C PRO A 90 -2.04 6.42 -0.98
N GLY A 91 -2.81 7.50 -1.00
CA GLY A 91 -2.27 8.84 -1.20
C GLY A 91 -3.35 9.90 -1.11
N VAL A 92 -2.93 11.15 -1.19
CA VAL A 92 -3.83 12.31 -1.19
C VAL A 92 -4.36 12.58 -2.60
N ALA A 93 -3.48 12.52 -3.60
CA ALA A 93 -3.83 12.76 -4.99
C ALA A 93 -2.95 11.92 -5.91
N PHE A 94 -3.47 11.63 -7.09
CA PHE A 94 -2.81 10.77 -8.07
C PHE A 94 -2.98 11.35 -9.47
N ASP A 95 -2.04 11.02 -10.37
CA ASP A 95 -2.23 11.29 -11.77
C ASP A 95 -2.03 10.01 -12.60
N ARG A 96 -2.45 10.05 -13.86
CA ARG A 96 -2.42 8.88 -14.74
C ARG A 96 -1.01 8.53 -15.24
N ASN A 97 -0.03 9.36 -14.94
CA ASN A 97 1.37 9.12 -15.30
C ASN A 97 2.16 8.46 -14.17
N GLY A 98 1.48 8.06 -13.11
CA GLY A 98 2.11 7.38 -11.97
C GLY A 98 2.49 8.30 -10.81
N GLY A 99 2.20 9.58 -10.91
CA GLY A 99 2.46 10.53 -9.83
C GLY A 99 1.54 10.29 -8.64
N ARG A 100 2.09 10.45 -7.44
CA ARG A 100 1.35 10.29 -6.18
C ARG A 100 1.78 11.36 -5.20
N LEU A 101 0.82 12.05 -4.62
CA LEU A 101 1.04 12.99 -3.53
C LEU A 101 0.69 12.29 -2.22
N GLY A 102 1.67 12.17 -1.33
CA GLY A 102 1.47 11.61 0.01
C GLY A 102 1.31 12.71 1.05
N HIS A 103 1.44 12.34 2.33
CA HIS A 103 1.23 13.26 3.46
C HIS A 103 2.50 14.02 3.88
N GLY A 104 3.52 14.09 3.02
CA GLY A 104 4.70 14.94 3.23
C GLY A 104 5.85 14.29 3.98
N LYS A 105 5.74 13.08 4.48
CA LYS A 105 6.82 12.39 5.21
C LYS A 105 7.70 11.52 4.33
N ALA A 106 7.31 11.30 3.08
CA ALA A 106 8.03 10.49 2.10
C ALA A 106 8.31 9.04 2.56
N TYR A 107 7.49 8.50 3.47
CA TYR A 107 7.68 7.13 3.96
C TYR A 107 7.60 6.11 2.83
N TYR A 108 6.57 6.21 1.98
CA TYR A 108 6.39 5.28 0.87
C TYR A 108 7.49 5.44 -0.18
N ASP A 109 7.88 6.67 -0.52
CA ASP A 109 8.91 6.88 -1.53
C ASP A 109 10.25 6.30 -1.08
N ARG A 110 10.62 6.49 0.18
CA ARG A 110 11.85 5.88 0.72
C ARG A 110 11.78 4.36 0.73
N PHE A 111 10.64 3.82 1.16
CA PHE A 111 10.43 2.38 1.19
C PHE A 111 10.51 1.78 -0.22
N LEU A 112 9.77 2.36 -1.16
CA LEU A 112 9.68 1.85 -2.54
C LEU A 112 10.97 2.00 -3.33
N ALA A 113 11.86 2.89 -2.92
CA ALA A 113 13.13 3.13 -3.60
C ALA A 113 14.18 2.03 -3.32
N GLN A 114 13.91 1.10 -2.40
CA GLN A 114 14.85 0.04 -2.08
C GLN A 114 15.09 -0.88 -3.27
N SER A 115 16.34 -1.29 -3.47
CA SER A 115 16.73 -2.13 -4.62
C SER A 115 16.02 -3.48 -4.63
N SER A 116 15.71 -4.04 -3.46
CA SER A 116 14.98 -5.31 -3.35
C SER A 116 13.53 -5.22 -3.83
N LEU A 117 12.99 -4.00 -4.06
CA LEU A 117 11.61 -3.77 -4.48
C LEU A 117 11.47 -3.33 -5.93
N GLN A 118 12.52 -3.47 -6.75
CA GLN A 118 12.47 -3.05 -8.16
C GLN A 118 11.41 -3.81 -8.97
N GLN A 119 11.12 -5.05 -8.61
CA GLN A 119 10.14 -5.89 -9.31
C GLN A 119 8.72 -5.74 -8.77
N LEU A 120 8.54 -4.98 -7.69
CA LEU A 120 7.23 -4.79 -7.06
C LEU A 120 6.29 -4.05 -7.99
N ARG A 121 5.09 -4.59 -8.18
CA ARG A 121 4.02 -3.89 -8.89
C ARG A 121 3.35 -2.90 -7.93
N ARG A 122 3.36 -1.64 -8.32
CA ARG A 122 2.84 -0.54 -7.50
C ARG A 122 1.52 -0.06 -8.08
N VAL A 123 0.44 -0.24 -7.33
CA VAL A 123 -0.92 0.10 -7.77
C VAL A 123 -1.49 1.12 -6.80
N GLY A 124 -1.80 2.30 -7.28
CA GLY A 124 -2.46 3.31 -6.46
C GLY A 124 -3.95 3.00 -6.35
N VAL A 125 -4.52 3.22 -5.17
CA VAL A 125 -5.94 3.03 -4.93
C VAL A 125 -6.54 4.37 -4.51
N CYS A 126 -7.58 4.80 -5.21
CA CYS A 126 -8.14 6.13 -4.98
C CYS A 126 -9.60 6.22 -5.39
N PHE A 127 -10.25 7.27 -4.90
CA PHE A 127 -11.53 7.72 -5.43
C PHE A 127 -11.29 8.55 -6.69
N ASP A 128 -12.31 8.70 -7.52
CA ASP A 128 -12.19 9.45 -8.77
C ASP A 128 -11.79 10.92 -8.55
N PHE A 129 -12.28 11.55 -7.48
CA PHE A 129 -11.94 12.95 -7.18
C PHE A 129 -10.46 13.12 -6.76
N GLN A 130 -9.76 12.05 -6.44
CA GLN A 130 -8.33 12.11 -6.11
C GLN A 130 -7.44 12.10 -7.36
N VAL A 131 -8.00 11.78 -8.53
CA VAL A 131 -7.26 11.77 -9.79
C VAL A 131 -7.22 13.19 -10.35
N VAL A 132 -6.02 13.73 -10.49
CA VAL A 132 -5.78 15.11 -10.95
C VAL A 132 -4.95 15.08 -12.24
N PRO A 133 -4.92 16.19 -13.03
CA PRO A 133 -4.15 16.21 -14.27
C PRO A 133 -2.65 15.96 -14.09
N ALA A 134 -2.05 16.50 -13.03
CA ALA A 134 -0.64 16.31 -12.74
C ALA A 134 -0.38 16.49 -11.25
N VAL A 135 0.42 15.59 -10.70
CA VAL A 135 0.93 15.69 -9.32
C VAL A 135 2.38 16.17 -9.43
N PRO A 136 2.81 17.14 -8.60
CA PRO A 136 4.22 17.51 -8.56
C PRO A 136 5.08 16.31 -8.20
N VAL A 137 6.07 16.00 -9.05
CA VAL A 137 6.96 14.84 -8.85
C VAL A 137 8.38 15.34 -8.78
N GLU A 138 9.16 14.78 -7.84
CA GLU A 138 10.58 15.04 -7.71
C GLU A 138 11.37 13.82 -8.20
N ALA A 139 12.67 14.02 -8.44
CA ALA A 139 13.52 12.97 -9.01
C ALA A 139 13.59 11.70 -8.13
N HIS A 140 13.42 11.84 -6.82
CA HIS A 140 13.46 10.71 -5.88
C HIS A 140 12.12 10.00 -5.72
N ASP A 141 11.04 10.52 -6.30
CA ASP A 141 9.72 9.91 -6.18
C ASP A 141 9.65 8.63 -7.02
N VAL A 142 8.99 7.61 -6.48
CA VAL A 142 8.80 6.34 -7.17
C VAL A 142 7.41 6.34 -7.81
N LEU A 143 7.38 6.19 -9.13
CA LEU A 143 6.12 6.24 -9.87
C LEU A 143 5.32 4.96 -9.72
N LEU A 144 3.99 5.09 -9.74
CA LEU A 144 3.07 3.96 -9.73
C LEU A 144 2.92 3.39 -11.14
N HIS A 145 2.59 2.10 -11.23
CA HIS A 145 2.37 1.44 -12.52
C HIS A 145 0.97 1.68 -13.06
N ARG A 146 -0.03 1.73 -12.19
CA ARG A 146 -1.43 1.98 -12.57
C ARG A 146 -2.25 2.39 -11.35
N LEU A 147 -3.50 2.76 -11.61
CA LEU A 147 -4.46 3.13 -10.58
C LEU A 147 -5.67 2.19 -10.60
N ILE A 148 -6.21 1.92 -9.43
CA ILE A 148 -7.55 1.37 -9.27
C ILE A 148 -8.39 2.53 -8.75
N VAL A 149 -9.33 2.98 -9.56
CA VAL A 149 -10.22 4.09 -9.22
C VAL A 149 -11.57 3.51 -8.83
N VAL A 150 -12.01 3.86 -7.63
CA VAL A 150 -13.24 3.31 -7.04
C VAL A 150 -14.38 4.31 -7.15
#